data_aaf67cbd4b5fc193c755e77dcacbed6b
#
_entry.id   aaf67cbd4b5fc193c755e77dcacbed6b
#
_cell.length_a   1.000
_cell.length_b   1.000
_cell.length_c   1.000
_cell.angle_alpha   90.00
_cell.angle_beta   90.00
_cell.angle_gamma   90.00
#
_symmetry.space_group_name_H-M   'P 1'
#
loop_
_entity.id
_entity.type
_entity.pdbx_description
1 polymer ?
#
loop_
_entity_poly.entity_id
_entity_poly.type
_entity_poly.pdbx_seq_one_letter_code
_entity_poly.pdbx_strand_id
1 'polypeptide(L)'
;MSESQTLVVKLGTSVLTGGSRRLNRAHIVELVRQCAQLHAAGHRIVIVTSGAIAAGREHLGYPELPATIASKQLLAAVGQSRLIQLWEQLFSIYGIHVGQMLLTRADMEDRERFLNARDTLRALLDNQIGRAHV
;
A
#
# COMPACT_ATOMS: atom_id res chain seq x y z
N MET A 1 13.23 19.61 18.89
CA MET A 1 13.17 18.52 17.89
C MET A 1 12.12 17.52 18.34
N SER A 2 11.22 17.20 17.45
CA SER A 2 10.27 16.13 17.71
C SER A 2 10.96 14.77 17.57
N GLU A 3 10.59 13.84 18.41
CA GLU A 3 11.10 12.48 18.30
C GLU A 3 10.60 11.82 17.00
N SER A 4 11.46 10.98 16.41
CA SER A 4 11.08 10.14 15.29
C SER A 4 10.02 9.13 15.74
N GLN A 5 8.93 9.06 15.02
CA GLN A 5 7.85 8.12 15.27
C GLN A 5 7.65 7.22 14.05
N THR A 6 7.16 6.03 14.28
CA THR A 6 6.66 5.18 13.21
C THR A 6 5.16 5.41 13.10
N LEU A 7 4.74 5.90 11.96
CA LEU A 7 3.35 6.24 11.69
C LEU A 7 2.74 5.20 10.76
N VAL A 8 1.64 4.61 11.19
CA VAL A 8 0.90 3.63 10.39
C VAL A 8 -0.32 4.34 9.81
N VAL A 9 -0.36 4.43 8.50
CA VAL A 9 -1.44 5.07 7.76
C VAL A 9 -2.28 4.00 7.08
N LYS A 10 -3.52 3.85 7.53
CA LYS A 10 -4.44 2.87 6.93
C LYS A 10 -5.29 3.56 5.87
N LEU A 11 -5.26 3.02 4.67
CA LEU A 11 -6.03 3.52 3.53
C LEU A 11 -6.92 2.40 3.00
N GLY A 12 -8.20 2.47 3.30
CA GLY A 12 -9.19 1.53 2.77
C GLY A 12 -9.55 1.82 1.32
N THR A 13 -10.26 0.89 0.69
CA THR A 13 -10.66 1.02 -0.71
C THR A 13 -11.46 2.29 -0.96
N SER A 14 -12.41 2.63 -0.08
CA SER A 14 -13.24 3.82 -0.25
C SER A 14 -12.43 5.11 -0.16
N VAL A 15 -11.37 5.13 0.62
CA VAL A 15 -10.45 6.28 0.68
C VAL A 15 -9.72 6.43 -0.65
N LEU A 16 -9.25 5.34 -1.23
CA LEU A 16 -8.50 5.37 -2.48
C LEU A 16 -9.35 5.69 -3.69
N THR A 17 -10.62 5.31 -3.66
CA THR A 17 -11.55 5.53 -4.79
C THR A 17 -12.41 6.79 -4.62
N GLY A 18 -12.46 7.35 -3.41
CA GLY A 18 -13.39 8.44 -3.11
C GLY A 18 -14.85 8.02 -3.21
N GLY A 19 -15.14 6.70 -3.04
CA GLY A 19 -16.47 6.15 -3.15
C GLY A 19 -16.92 5.85 -4.58
N SER A 20 -16.05 6.02 -5.58
CA SER A 20 -16.34 5.74 -6.99
C SER A 20 -15.76 4.39 -7.44
N ARG A 21 -15.96 4.05 -8.71
CA ARG A 21 -15.36 2.86 -9.32
C ARG A 21 -13.87 3.03 -9.63
N ARG A 22 -13.40 4.28 -9.76
CA ARG A 22 -12.05 4.61 -10.18
C ARG A 22 -11.22 5.02 -8.98
N LEU A 23 -9.91 4.79 -9.08
CA LEU A 23 -8.99 5.36 -8.11
C LEU A 23 -9.02 6.89 -8.22
N ASN A 24 -9.12 7.55 -7.10
CA ASN A 24 -9.06 9.01 -7.04
C ASN A 24 -7.60 9.45 -6.96
N ARG A 25 -6.98 9.65 -8.10
CA ARG A 25 -5.54 9.95 -8.17
C ARG A 25 -5.19 11.28 -7.54
N ALA A 26 -6.05 12.28 -7.66
CA ALA A 26 -5.82 13.56 -7.01
C ALA A 26 -5.74 13.41 -5.49
N HIS A 27 -6.62 12.58 -4.93
CA HIS A 27 -6.62 12.30 -3.50
C HIS A 27 -5.37 11.50 -3.09
N ILE A 28 -4.98 10.51 -3.88
CA ILE A 28 -3.78 9.71 -3.64
C ILE A 28 -2.53 10.60 -3.68
N VAL A 29 -2.43 11.49 -4.65
CA VAL A 29 -1.32 12.45 -4.75
C VAL A 29 -1.23 13.29 -3.48
N GLU A 30 -2.35 13.77 -2.96
CA GLU A 30 -2.37 14.58 -1.73
C GLU A 30 -1.94 13.76 -0.51
N LEU A 31 -2.39 12.51 -0.41
CA LEU A 31 -1.97 11.61 0.65
C LEU A 31 -0.46 11.35 0.62
N VAL A 32 0.09 11.12 -0.57
CA VAL A 32 1.54 10.93 -0.74
C VAL A 32 2.30 12.18 -0.33
N ARG A 33 1.81 13.35 -0.71
CA ARG A 33 2.43 14.62 -0.32
C ARG A 33 2.53 14.75 1.21
N GLN A 34 1.44 14.46 1.91
CA GLN A 34 1.42 14.51 3.37
C GLN A 34 2.37 13.47 3.99
N CYS A 35 2.38 12.25 3.47
CA CYS A 35 3.30 11.21 3.93
C CYS A 35 4.76 11.63 3.68
N ALA A 36 5.05 12.23 2.54
CA ALA A 36 6.39 12.70 2.22
C ALA A 36 6.85 13.81 3.17
N GLN A 37 5.96 14.71 3.56
CA GLN A 37 6.26 15.74 4.56
C GLN A 37 6.62 15.13 5.92
N LEU A 38 5.86 14.13 6.35
CA LEU A 38 6.13 13.43 7.61
C LEU A 38 7.45 12.67 7.54
N HIS A 39 7.73 12.05 6.42
CA HIS A 39 9.01 11.37 6.19
C HIS A 39 10.18 12.35 6.23
N ALA A 40 10.04 13.52 5.60
CA ALA A 40 11.06 14.56 5.62
C ALA A 40 11.29 15.12 7.02
N ALA A 41 10.27 15.08 7.87
CA ALA A 41 10.39 15.48 9.28
C ALA A 41 11.07 14.42 10.15
N GLY A 42 11.49 13.30 9.57
CA GLY A 42 12.22 12.24 10.27
C GLY A 42 11.36 11.07 10.74
N HIS A 43 10.09 11.03 10.40
CA HIS A 43 9.22 9.91 10.78
C HIS A 43 9.34 8.75 9.80
N ARG A 44 9.09 7.56 10.30
CA ARG A 44 9.00 6.35 9.48
C ARG A 44 7.55 6.08 9.14
N ILE A 45 7.25 5.83 7.88
CA ILE A 45 5.87 5.71 7.39
C ILE A 45 5.60 4.29 6.93
N VAL A 46 4.53 3.71 7.46
CA VAL A 46 3.99 2.42 7.01
C VAL A 46 2.59 2.67 6.47
N ILE A 47 2.37 2.36 5.21
CA ILE A 47 1.05 2.47 4.61
C ILE A 47 0.43 1.08 4.53
N VAL A 48 -0.70 0.91 5.19
CA VAL A 48 -1.50 -0.31 5.13
C VAL A 48 -2.69 -0.01 4.22
N THR A 49 -2.73 -0.68 3.09
CA THR A 49 -3.73 -0.36 2.09
C THR A 49 -4.38 -1.62 1.52
N SER A 50 -5.64 -1.49 1.16
CA SER A 50 -6.39 -2.42 0.33
C SER A 50 -6.66 -1.74 -1.01
N GLY A 51 -7.55 -2.28 -1.81
CA GLY A 51 -7.93 -1.64 -3.06
C GLY A 51 -7.29 -2.27 -4.30
N ALA A 52 -6.56 -3.37 -4.14
CA ALA A 52 -5.99 -4.07 -5.28
C ALA A 52 -7.06 -4.52 -6.27
N ILE A 53 -8.20 -5.01 -5.78
CA ILE A 53 -9.31 -5.43 -6.64
C ILE A 53 -9.87 -4.25 -7.43
N ALA A 54 -10.06 -3.10 -6.78
CA ALA A 54 -10.55 -1.90 -7.46
C ALA A 54 -9.57 -1.42 -8.52
N ALA A 55 -8.27 -1.43 -8.22
CA ALA A 55 -7.24 -1.07 -9.18
C ALA A 55 -7.20 -2.04 -10.36
N GLY A 56 -7.39 -3.33 -10.10
CA GLY A 56 -7.45 -4.35 -11.15
C GLY A 56 -8.65 -4.16 -12.06
N ARG A 57 -9.82 -3.88 -11.51
CA ARG A 57 -11.01 -3.60 -12.31
C ARG A 57 -10.82 -2.38 -13.20
N GLU A 58 -10.26 -1.32 -12.66
CA GLU A 58 -9.99 -0.10 -13.45
C GLU A 58 -9.01 -0.40 -14.58
N HIS A 59 -7.93 -1.08 -14.29
CA HIS A 59 -6.90 -1.37 -15.28
C HIS A 59 -7.42 -2.25 -16.42
N LEU A 60 -8.26 -3.23 -16.12
CA LEU A 60 -8.83 -4.14 -17.10
C LEU A 60 -10.10 -3.61 -17.78
N GLY A 61 -10.51 -2.37 -17.47
CA GLY A 61 -11.66 -1.76 -18.11
C GLY A 61 -13.01 -2.27 -17.58
N TYR A 62 -13.07 -2.62 -16.32
CA TYR A 62 -14.29 -3.08 -15.64
C TYR A 62 -14.91 -4.31 -16.31
N PRO A 63 -14.15 -5.42 -16.44
CA PRO A 63 -14.64 -6.60 -17.13
C PRO A 63 -15.80 -7.25 -16.37
N GLU A 64 -16.71 -7.87 -17.13
CA GLU A 64 -17.75 -8.70 -16.55
C GLU A 64 -17.15 -10.06 -16.20
N LEU A 65 -17.01 -10.34 -14.91
CA LEU A 65 -16.45 -11.58 -14.41
C LEU A 65 -17.44 -12.22 -13.45
N PRO A 66 -17.47 -13.57 -13.40
CA PRO A 66 -18.29 -14.25 -12.42
C PRO A 66 -17.87 -13.89 -10.99
N ALA A 67 -18.81 -13.89 -10.06
CA ALA A 67 -18.53 -13.57 -8.66
C ALA A 67 -17.88 -14.78 -7.97
N THR A 68 -16.65 -15.10 -8.34
CA THR A 68 -15.88 -16.24 -7.83
C THR A 68 -14.61 -15.77 -7.13
N ILE A 69 -14.04 -16.65 -6.32
CA ILE A 69 -12.75 -16.41 -5.69
C ILE A 69 -11.66 -16.22 -6.75
N ALA A 70 -11.70 -17.03 -7.82
CA ALA A 70 -10.74 -16.94 -8.90
C ALA A 70 -10.77 -15.56 -9.58
N SER A 71 -11.95 -15.00 -9.82
CA SER A 71 -12.11 -13.66 -10.38
C SER A 71 -11.52 -12.59 -9.45
N LYS A 72 -11.79 -12.71 -8.15
CA LYS A 72 -11.24 -11.78 -7.16
C LYS A 72 -9.71 -11.85 -7.09
N GLN A 73 -9.15 -13.06 -7.15
CA GLN A 73 -7.71 -13.25 -7.15
C GLN A 73 -7.06 -12.70 -8.41
N LEU A 74 -7.71 -12.87 -9.57
CA LEU A 74 -7.25 -12.28 -10.82
C LEU A 74 -7.17 -10.76 -10.72
N LEU A 75 -8.25 -10.14 -10.26
CA LEU A 75 -8.32 -8.69 -10.11
C LEU A 75 -7.29 -8.17 -9.09
N ALA A 76 -7.15 -8.87 -7.98
CA ALA A 76 -6.18 -8.50 -6.96
C ALA A 76 -4.74 -8.59 -7.47
N ALA A 77 -4.41 -9.64 -8.21
CA ALA A 77 -3.07 -9.82 -8.77
C ALA A 77 -2.69 -8.70 -9.74
N VAL A 78 -3.61 -8.37 -10.65
CA VAL A 78 -3.41 -7.26 -11.60
C VAL A 78 -3.34 -5.93 -10.87
N GLY A 79 -4.27 -5.70 -9.95
CA GLY A 79 -4.37 -4.44 -9.24
C GLY A 79 -3.22 -4.20 -8.27
N GLN A 80 -2.69 -5.24 -7.65
CA GLN A 80 -1.56 -5.11 -6.74
C GLN A 80 -0.33 -4.55 -7.46
N SER A 81 -0.04 -5.08 -8.65
CA SER A 81 1.05 -4.57 -9.48
C SER A 81 0.86 -3.10 -9.84
N ARG A 82 -0.37 -2.71 -10.18
CA ARG A 82 -0.68 -1.32 -10.54
C ARG A 82 -0.60 -0.37 -9.35
N LEU A 83 -1.09 -0.80 -8.20
CA LEU A 83 -1.01 0.03 -6.99
C LEU A 83 0.43 0.29 -6.58
N ILE A 84 1.27 -0.74 -6.55
CA ILE A 84 2.67 -0.55 -6.14
C ILE A 84 3.41 0.37 -7.12
N GLN A 85 3.15 0.24 -8.42
CA GLN A 85 3.73 1.14 -9.42
C GLN A 85 3.30 2.58 -9.18
N LEU A 86 2.03 2.81 -8.89
CA LEU A 86 1.52 4.15 -8.61
C LEU A 86 2.19 4.75 -7.37
N TRP A 87 2.28 3.99 -6.28
CA TRP A 87 2.95 4.44 -5.07
C TRP A 87 4.42 4.75 -5.31
N GLU A 88 5.13 3.87 -6.02
CA GLU A 88 6.54 4.08 -6.36
C GLU A 88 6.75 5.36 -7.18
N GLN A 89 5.92 5.57 -8.19
CA GLN A 89 6.01 6.76 -9.03
C GLN A 89 5.80 8.04 -8.23
N LEU A 90 4.77 8.06 -7.38
CA LEU A 90 4.45 9.26 -6.61
C LEU A 90 5.48 9.55 -5.53
N PHE A 91 5.95 8.54 -4.82
CA PHE A 91 6.99 8.75 -3.81
C PHE A 91 8.36 9.07 -4.42
N SER A 92 8.61 8.63 -5.65
CA SER A 92 9.88 8.94 -6.34
C SER A 92 10.03 10.44 -6.60
N ILE A 93 8.93 11.19 -6.71
CA ILE A 93 8.96 12.65 -6.85
C ILE A 93 9.69 13.29 -5.67
N TYR A 94 9.57 12.67 -4.50
CA TYR A 94 10.20 13.14 -3.25
C TYR A 94 11.50 12.42 -2.92
N GLY A 95 12.00 11.59 -3.84
CA GLY A 95 13.22 10.81 -3.62
C GLY A 95 13.07 9.69 -2.59
N ILE A 96 11.86 9.24 -2.34
CA ILE A 96 11.57 8.21 -1.34
C ILE A 96 11.45 6.85 -2.02
N HIS A 97 12.19 5.87 -1.51
CA HIS A 97 12.10 4.49 -1.95
C HIS A 97 10.93 3.78 -1.26
N VAL A 98 10.29 2.88 -1.98
CA VAL A 98 9.13 2.14 -1.50
C VAL A 98 9.44 0.66 -1.52
N GLY A 99 9.25 0.00 -0.38
CA GLY A 99 9.29 -1.46 -0.28
C GLY A 99 7.89 -1.99 -0.04
N GLN A 100 7.62 -3.20 -0.47
CA GLN A 100 6.31 -3.81 -0.34
C GLN A 100 6.39 -5.10 0.47
N MET A 101 5.43 -5.28 1.35
CA MET A 101 5.18 -6.54 2.03
C MET A 101 3.74 -6.96 1.81
N LEU A 102 3.55 -8.21 1.47
CA LEU A 102 2.23 -8.83 1.41
C LEU A 102 2.05 -9.71 2.65
N LEU A 103 1.01 -9.41 3.41
CA LEU A 103 0.70 -10.17 4.61
C LEU A 103 -0.61 -10.92 4.40
N THR A 104 -0.60 -12.19 4.80
CA THR A 104 -1.78 -13.05 4.78
C THR A 104 -2.23 -13.33 6.21
N ARG A 105 -3.44 -13.90 6.35
CA ARG A 105 -3.91 -14.35 7.65
C ARG A 105 -2.94 -15.38 8.26
N ALA A 106 -2.38 -16.27 7.43
CA ALA A 106 -1.42 -17.27 7.90
C ALA A 106 -0.17 -16.62 8.49
N ASP A 107 0.30 -15.50 7.93
CA ASP A 107 1.44 -14.76 8.47
C ASP A 107 1.14 -14.18 9.85
N MET A 108 -0.12 -13.84 10.11
CA MET A 108 -0.53 -13.28 11.40
C MET A 108 -0.79 -14.35 12.45
N GLU A 109 -1.20 -15.55 12.03
CA GLU A 109 -1.54 -16.66 12.94
C GLU A 109 -0.34 -17.55 13.28
N ASP A 110 0.64 -17.66 12.41
CA ASP A 110 1.87 -18.43 12.63
C ASP A 110 2.93 -17.53 13.25
N ARG A 111 3.39 -17.89 14.45
CA ARG A 111 4.33 -17.05 15.20
C ARG A 111 5.66 -16.84 14.44
N GLU A 112 6.20 -17.88 13.83
CA GLU A 112 7.48 -17.77 13.10
C GLU A 112 7.32 -16.83 11.90
N ARG A 113 6.26 -17.00 11.12
CA ARG A 113 5.97 -16.14 9.97
C ARG A 113 5.70 -14.70 10.39
N PHE A 114 5.00 -14.51 11.49
CA PHE A 114 4.76 -13.18 12.06
C PHE A 114 6.06 -12.48 12.44
N LEU A 115 6.96 -13.18 13.13
CA LEU A 115 8.24 -12.63 13.54
C LEU A 115 9.12 -12.30 12.34
N ASN A 116 9.14 -13.15 11.31
CA ASN A 116 9.87 -12.87 10.07
C ASN A 116 9.32 -11.65 9.35
N ALA A 117 8.01 -11.53 9.26
CA ALA A 117 7.37 -10.35 8.64
C ALA A 117 7.71 -9.07 9.42
N ARG A 118 7.65 -9.13 10.75
CA ARG A 118 8.02 -8.01 11.62
C ARG A 118 9.47 -7.58 11.38
N ASP A 119 10.39 -8.54 11.32
CA ASP A 119 11.81 -8.24 11.15
C ASP A 119 12.10 -7.65 9.77
N THR A 120 11.42 -8.15 8.73
CA THR A 120 11.53 -7.58 7.38
C THR A 120 11.02 -6.15 7.36
N LEU A 121 9.88 -5.88 7.99
CA LEU A 121 9.32 -4.54 8.07
C LEU A 121 10.28 -3.59 8.78
N ARG A 122 10.85 -4.01 9.90
CA ARG A 122 11.83 -3.22 10.63
C ARG A 122 13.06 -2.91 9.78
N ALA A 123 13.56 -3.90 9.05
CA ALA A 123 14.71 -3.69 8.16
C ALA A 123 14.40 -2.68 7.07
N LEU A 124 13.22 -2.71 6.47
CA LEU A 124 12.78 -1.71 5.49
C LEU A 124 12.75 -0.32 6.11
N LEU A 125 12.15 -0.18 7.29
CA LEU A 125 12.03 1.11 7.96
C LEU A 125 13.39 1.66 8.39
N ASP A 126 14.29 0.81 8.89
CA ASP A 126 15.61 1.21 9.33
C ASP A 126 16.48 1.68 8.17
N ASN A 127 16.21 1.19 6.96
CA ASN A 127 16.89 1.65 5.74
C ASN A 127 16.11 2.76 5.02
N GLN A 128 15.14 3.36 5.70
CA GLN A 128 14.30 4.45 5.18
C GLN A 128 13.49 4.06 3.94
N ILE A 129 13.18 2.78 3.82
CA ILE A 129 12.31 2.27 2.77
C ILE A 129 10.94 2.07 3.41
N GLY A 130 9.99 2.88 3.03
CA GLY A 130 8.82 3.03 3.85
C GLY A 130 7.55 2.49 3.29
N ARG A 131 7.29 1.10 3.31
CA ARG A 131 5.91 0.68 3.10
C ARG A 131 5.60 -0.77 3.30
N ALA A 132 4.43 -1.04 3.86
CA ALA A 132 3.84 -2.37 3.89
C ALA A 132 2.46 -2.37 3.25
N HIS A 133 2.12 -3.45 2.56
CA HIS A 133 0.77 -3.76 2.14
C HIS A 133 0.26 -4.97 2.91
N VAL A 134 -0.99 -4.91 3.26
CA VAL A 134 -1.70 -6.03 3.87
C VAL A 134 -2.88 -6.40 2.99
#